data_d668e6da49459fdd97400c3432128dee
#
_entry.id   d668e6da49459fdd97400c3432128dee
#
_cell.length_a   1.000
_cell.length_b   1.000
_cell.length_c   1.000
_cell.angle_alpha   90.00
_cell.angle_beta   90.00
_cell.angle_gamma   90.00
#
_symmetry.space_group_name_H-M   'P 1'
#
loop_
_entity.id
_entity.type
_entity.pdbx_description
1 polymer ?
#
loop_
_entity_poly.entity_id
_entity_poly.type
_entity_poly.pdbx_seq_one_letter_code
_entity_poly.pdbx_strand_id
1 'polypeptide(L)'
;MKYKVGDKVRVRKDLESGNFYGKAFYISSMDEFKGGKYIITRIWDQCYQINNFGYWWSEEMFESIDDDLLEYALEKLGMTKEELEDEMNKNKEKGEI
;
A
#
# COMPACT_ATOMS: atom_id res chain seq x y z
N MET A 1 -12.74 -11.59 0.97
CA MET A 1 -11.49 -11.07 0.39
C MET A 1 -11.19 -9.70 0.94
N LYS A 2 -9.92 -9.40 1.15
CA LYS A 2 -9.51 -8.18 1.83
C LYS A 2 -9.67 -6.93 0.95
N TYR A 3 -9.42 -7.06 -0.35
CA TYR A 3 -9.47 -5.94 -1.29
C TYR A 3 -10.53 -6.16 -2.35
N LYS A 4 -10.92 -5.09 -3.02
CA LYS A 4 -11.90 -5.12 -4.11
C LYS A 4 -11.40 -4.27 -5.28
N VAL A 5 -12.00 -4.45 -6.45
CA VAL A 5 -11.67 -3.65 -7.64
C VAL A 5 -11.84 -2.17 -7.32
N GLY A 6 -10.85 -1.38 -7.69
CA GLY A 6 -10.80 0.05 -7.40
C GLY A 6 -10.00 0.40 -6.15
N ASP A 7 -9.69 -0.58 -5.31
CA ASP A 7 -8.87 -0.33 -4.13
C ASP A 7 -7.42 -0.04 -4.53
N LYS A 8 -6.79 0.85 -3.78
CA LYS A 8 -5.39 1.18 -3.95
C LYS A 8 -4.55 0.33 -3.00
N VAL A 9 -3.47 -0.25 -3.52
CA VAL A 9 -2.57 -1.11 -2.75
C VAL A 9 -1.13 -0.72 -3.00
N ARG A 10 -0.26 -1.08 -2.07
CA ARG A 10 1.19 -0.96 -2.23
C ARG A 10 1.79 -2.36 -2.24
N VAL A 11 2.68 -2.61 -3.20
CA VAL A 11 3.41 -3.87 -3.25
C VAL A 11 4.53 -3.85 -2.21
N ARG A 12 4.61 -4.89 -1.40
CA ARG A 12 5.63 -4.99 -0.36
C ARG A 12 7.03 -5.02 -0.96
N LYS A 13 7.97 -4.43 -0.24
CA LYS A 13 9.38 -4.37 -0.68
C LYS A 13 10.18 -5.61 -0.31
N ASP A 14 9.66 -6.41 0.62
CA ASP A 14 10.38 -7.58 1.17
C ASP A 14 10.02 -8.89 0.47
N LEU A 15 9.39 -8.82 -0.68
CA LEU A 15 9.04 -10.02 -1.46
C LEU A 15 10.28 -10.59 -2.15
N GLU A 16 10.35 -11.92 -2.20
CA GLU A 16 11.47 -12.63 -2.83
C GLU A 16 10.95 -13.56 -3.92
N SER A 17 11.58 -13.51 -5.09
CA SER A 17 11.22 -14.37 -6.21
C SER A 17 11.45 -15.84 -5.87
N GLY A 18 10.61 -16.71 -6.44
CA GLY A 18 10.68 -18.14 -6.19
C GLY A 18 9.86 -18.62 -5.00
N ASN A 19 9.14 -17.72 -4.34
CA ASN A 19 8.30 -18.05 -3.20
C ASN A 19 6.83 -17.90 -3.50
N PHE A 20 6.00 -18.70 -2.84
CA PHE A 20 4.55 -18.53 -2.84
C PHE A 20 4.16 -17.59 -1.71
N TYR A 21 3.26 -16.66 -2.02
CA TYR A 21 2.60 -15.81 -1.04
C TYR A 21 1.11 -16.08 -1.16
N GLY A 22 0.57 -16.88 -0.25
CA GLY A 22 -0.78 -17.37 -0.41
C GLY A 22 -0.92 -18.21 -1.68
N LYS A 23 -1.85 -17.86 -2.55
CA LYS A 23 -2.10 -18.60 -3.80
C LYS A 23 -1.25 -18.12 -4.99
N ALA A 24 -0.54 -17.01 -4.84
CA ALA A 24 0.23 -16.43 -5.94
C ALA A 24 1.72 -16.72 -5.79
N PHE A 25 2.34 -17.02 -6.90
CA PHE A 25 3.79 -17.27 -6.97
C PHE A 25 4.49 -16.00 -7.41
N TYR A 26 5.50 -15.59 -6.65
CA TYR A 26 6.24 -14.37 -6.94
C TYR A 26 7.44 -14.68 -7.83
N ILE A 27 7.55 -13.96 -8.94
CA ILE A 27 8.64 -14.12 -9.91
C ILE A 27 9.44 -12.83 -10.01
N SER A 28 10.69 -12.94 -10.50
CA SER A 28 11.60 -11.80 -10.57
C SER A 28 11.09 -10.66 -11.44
N SER A 29 10.28 -10.97 -12.46
CA SER A 29 9.68 -9.93 -13.30
C SER A 29 8.76 -8.99 -12.52
N MET A 30 8.28 -9.43 -11.35
CA MET A 30 7.41 -8.63 -10.50
C MET A 30 8.20 -7.66 -9.61
N ASP A 31 9.52 -7.77 -9.57
CA ASP A 31 10.37 -6.93 -8.72
C ASP A 31 10.23 -5.44 -9.04
N GLU A 32 9.95 -5.09 -10.29
CA GLU A 32 9.78 -3.68 -10.68
C GLU A 32 8.60 -3.00 -10.01
N PHE A 33 7.66 -3.79 -9.46
CA PHE A 33 6.47 -3.27 -8.78
C PHE A 33 6.69 -3.03 -7.29
N LYS A 34 7.79 -3.53 -6.73
CA LYS A 34 8.05 -3.40 -5.29
C LYS A 34 7.98 -1.96 -4.81
N GLY A 35 7.25 -1.73 -3.73
CA GLY A 35 7.13 -0.42 -3.12
C GLY A 35 6.24 0.57 -3.87
N GLY A 36 5.73 0.19 -5.04
CA GLY A 36 4.84 1.03 -5.83
C GLY A 36 3.39 0.95 -5.36
N LYS A 37 2.62 1.95 -5.72
CA LYS A 37 1.18 2.02 -5.43
C LYS A 37 0.41 1.76 -6.71
N TYR A 38 -0.60 0.90 -6.62
CA TYR A 38 -1.36 0.48 -7.78
C TYR A 38 -2.82 0.34 -7.43
N ILE A 39 -3.66 0.28 -8.46
CA ILE A 39 -5.10 0.10 -8.31
C ILE A 39 -5.46 -1.32 -8.74
N ILE A 40 -6.26 -2.00 -7.92
CA ILE A 40 -6.76 -3.32 -8.24
C ILE A 40 -7.77 -3.19 -9.38
N THR A 41 -7.48 -3.89 -10.49
CA THR A 41 -8.32 -3.83 -11.69
C THR A 41 -9.09 -5.10 -11.96
N ARG A 42 -8.66 -6.22 -11.38
CA ARG A 42 -9.34 -7.51 -11.56
C ARG A 42 -9.11 -8.41 -10.36
N ILE A 43 -10.10 -9.21 -10.02
CA ILE A 43 -10.02 -10.20 -8.94
C ILE A 43 -10.50 -11.53 -9.47
N TRP A 44 -9.74 -12.60 -9.21
CA TRP A 44 -10.11 -13.95 -9.58
C TRP A 44 -9.43 -14.94 -8.65
N ASP A 45 -10.20 -15.90 -8.12
CA ASP A 45 -9.71 -16.98 -7.27
C ASP A 45 -8.77 -16.50 -6.14
N GLN A 46 -9.20 -15.44 -5.43
CA GLN A 46 -8.46 -14.83 -4.32
C GLN A 46 -7.14 -14.18 -4.74
N CYS A 47 -6.96 -13.94 -6.03
CA CYS A 47 -5.82 -13.23 -6.56
C CYS A 47 -6.26 -11.93 -7.22
N TYR A 48 -5.33 -11.01 -7.37
CA TYR A 48 -5.60 -9.66 -7.87
C TYR A 48 -4.70 -9.33 -9.04
N GLN A 49 -5.23 -8.56 -9.99
CA GLN A 49 -4.43 -7.86 -10.98
C GLN A 49 -4.42 -6.38 -10.67
N ILE A 50 -3.29 -5.75 -10.89
CA ILE A 50 -3.11 -4.32 -10.63
C ILE A 50 -2.78 -3.60 -11.93
N ASN A 51 -3.37 -2.44 -12.14
CA ASN A 51 -3.17 -1.57 -13.30
C ASN A 51 -3.25 -2.30 -14.66
N ASN A 52 -4.07 -3.35 -14.74
CA ASN A 52 -4.24 -4.19 -15.94
C ASN A 52 -2.97 -4.93 -16.38
N PHE A 53 -1.99 -5.09 -15.53
CA PHE A 53 -0.85 -5.96 -15.79
C PHE A 53 -1.25 -7.42 -15.64
N GLY A 54 -0.61 -8.28 -16.42
CA GLY A 54 -0.98 -9.70 -16.50
C GLY A 54 -0.58 -10.57 -15.31
N TYR A 55 0.10 -10.03 -14.33
CA TYR A 55 0.50 -10.82 -13.16
C TYR A 55 -0.62 -10.93 -12.15
N TRP A 56 -0.67 -12.09 -11.49
CA TRP A 56 -1.61 -12.31 -10.39
C TRP A 56 -0.89 -12.15 -9.06
N TRP A 57 -1.49 -11.38 -8.17
CA TRP A 57 -0.94 -11.05 -6.85
C TRP A 57 -1.88 -11.57 -5.78
N SER A 58 -1.32 -12.04 -4.66
CA SER A 58 -2.13 -12.38 -3.49
C SER A 58 -2.21 -11.19 -2.55
N GLU A 59 -3.18 -11.21 -1.63
CA GLU A 59 -3.29 -10.14 -0.62
C GLU A 59 -2.05 -10.08 0.28
N GLU A 60 -1.34 -11.19 0.42
CA GLU A 60 -0.12 -11.23 1.23
C GLU A 60 1.03 -10.46 0.61
N MET A 61 0.98 -10.19 -0.69
CA MET A 61 1.99 -9.42 -1.39
C MET A 61 1.79 -7.91 -1.26
N PHE A 62 0.66 -7.50 -0.71
CA PHE A 62 0.34 -6.08 -0.53
C PHE A 62 0.46 -5.69 0.92
N GLU A 63 0.78 -4.41 1.17
CA GLU A 63 0.77 -3.84 2.49
C GLU A 63 -0.26 -2.73 2.56
N SER A 64 -0.68 -2.43 3.78
CA SER A 64 -1.65 -1.37 4.01
C SER A 64 -1.11 -0.03 3.55
N ILE A 65 -1.98 0.77 2.96
CA ILE A 65 -1.64 2.13 2.53
C ILE A 65 -2.20 3.18 3.48
N ASP A 66 -2.38 2.83 4.73
CA ASP A 66 -2.82 3.79 5.76
C ASP A 66 -1.87 4.98 5.82
N ASP A 67 -0.60 4.75 5.50
CA ASP A 67 0.40 5.81 5.38
C ASP A 67 0.07 6.81 4.25
N ASP A 68 -0.73 6.42 3.25
CA ASP A 68 -1.11 7.32 2.16
C ASP A 68 -1.97 8.48 2.62
N LEU A 69 -2.81 8.28 3.64
CA LEU A 69 -3.59 9.37 4.20
C LEU A 69 -2.66 10.42 4.82
N LEU A 70 -1.61 9.96 5.48
CA LEU A 70 -0.59 10.84 6.05
C LEU A 70 0.17 11.58 4.97
N GLU A 71 0.65 10.87 3.96
CA GLU A 71 1.35 11.48 2.83
C GLU A 71 0.48 12.47 2.08
N TYR A 72 -0.79 12.11 1.85
CA TYR A 72 -1.75 13.00 1.21
C TYR A 72 -1.95 14.28 2.00
N ALA A 73 -2.11 14.16 3.32
CA ALA A 73 -2.24 15.31 4.20
C ALA A 73 -1.00 16.20 4.17
N LEU A 74 0.18 15.59 4.20
CA LEU A 74 1.44 16.31 4.13
C LEU A 74 1.57 17.09 2.83
N GLU A 75 1.24 16.46 1.71
CA GLU A 75 1.32 17.07 0.39
C GLU A 75 0.34 18.23 0.25
N LYS A 76 -0.89 18.02 0.69
CA LYS A 76 -1.95 19.03 0.58
C LYS A 76 -1.73 20.23 1.51
N LEU A 77 -1.21 19.97 2.70
CA LEU A 77 -0.96 21.01 3.70
C LEU A 77 0.41 21.65 3.56
N GLY A 78 1.27 21.07 2.70
CA GLY A 78 2.63 21.56 2.54
C GLY A 78 3.51 21.35 3.76
N MET A 79 3.16 20.39 4.60
CA MET A 79 3.88 20.07 5.82
C MET A 79 4.80 18.89 5.65
N THR A 80 5.88 18.84 6.42
CA THR A 80 6.70 17.64 6.54
C THR A 80 6.08 16.71 7.57
N LYS A 81 6.50 15.45 7.55
CA LYS A 81 6.04 14.45 8.52
C LYS A 81 6.33 14.92 9.96
N GLU A 82 7.50 15.49 10.18
CA GLU A 82 7.91 16.01 11.47
C GLU A 82 7.01 17.15 11.94
N GLU A 83 6.68 18.07 11.05
CA GLU A 83 5.79 19.19 11.35
C GLU A 83 4.39 18.69 11.71
N LEU A 84 3.90 17.67 11.03
CA LEU A 84 2.59 17.12 11.31
C LEU A 84 2.57 16.43 12.69
N GLU A 85 3.62 15.72 13.03
CA GLU A 85 3.75 15.09 14.34
C GLU A 85 3.76 16.13 15.45
N ASP A 86 4.46 17.24 15.26
CA ASP A 86 4.47 18.35 16.20
C ASP A 86 3.09 18.96 16.39
N GLU A 87 2.35 19.16 15.30
CA GLU A 87 0.99 19.69 15.36
C GLU A 87 0.06 18.75 16.13
N MET A 88 0.17 17.46 15.91
CA MET A 88 -0.63 16.48 16.64
C MET A 88 -0.31 16.49 18.13
N ASN A 89 0.96 16.62 18.47
CA ASN A 89 1.41 16.71 19.87
C ASN A 89 0.92 17.99 20.53
N LYS A 90 0.97 19.12 19.85
CA LYS A 90 0.46 20.39 20.37
C LYS A 90 -1.03 20.32 20.63
N ASN A 91 -1.79 19.73 19.73
CA ASN A 91 -3.24 19.56 19.89
C ASN A 91 -3.54 18.66 21.09
N LYS A 92 -2.75 17.65 21.29
CA LYS A 92 -2.90 16.74 22.43
C LYS A 92 -2.64 17.47 23.75
N GLU A 93 -1.61 18.31 23.79
CA GLU A 93 -1.30 19.12 24.97
C GLU A 93 -2.40 20.10 25.28
N LYS A 94 -2.94 20.77 24.26
CA LYS A 94 -4.05 21.69 24.44
C LYS A 94 -5.30 21.00 24.96
N GLY A 95 -5.49 19.74 24.60
CA GLY A 95 -6.62 18.94 25.07
C GLY A 95 -6.54 18.64 26.55
N GLU A 96 -5.38 18.71 27.15
CA GLU A 96 -5.18 18.47 28.57
C GLU A 96 -5.44 19.71 29.43
N ILE A 97 -5.45 20.85 28.84
CA ILE A 97 -5.71 22.11 29.50
C ILE A 97 -7.21 22.42 29.50
#